data_4541558ca77e48cd6fb5070fa6fea6dc
#
_entry.id   4541558ca77e48cd6fb5070fa6fea6dc
#
_cell.length_a   1.000
_cell.length_b   1.000
_cell.length_c   1.000
_cell.angle_alpha   90.00
_cell.angle_beta   90.00
_cell.angle_gamma   90.00
#
_symmetry.space_group_name_H-M   'P 1'
#
loop_
_entity.id
_entity.type
_entity.pdbx_description
1 polymer ?
#
loop_
_entity_poly.entity_id
_entity_poly.type
_entity_poly.pdbx_seq_one_letter_code
_entity_poly.pdbx_strand_id
1 'polypeptide(L)'
;MEQKLVYTGKTKNVYALENGNYLLKFKDDCTGKDGVFDPGENSVGLTIDGVGDVNLRMSIYFFEKVNAAGIKTHYVSADLNNTTMEVLPAKVFGHGLEVICRHKAVGSFIRRYGDYIESGADLPAYVEMTFKDDAKGDPLVTKDGLIVLNVMTDKQYDDIKEMTQKITQIVADDMKEKGLVLYDIKFEFGYDAEGNVMLIDEIASGNMRVYKDGEYIDPMTLSKLFFA
;
A
#
# COMPACT_ATOMS: atom_id res chain seq x y z
N MET A 1 13.89 -21.80 14.94
CA MET A 1 13.68 -22.04 13.50
C MET A 1 14.54 -21.04 12.74
N GLU A 2 15.38 -21.50 11.84
CA GLU A 2 16.30 -20.65 11.09
C GLU A 2 15.49 -19.94 9.98
N GLN A 3 15.28 -18.62 10.12
CA GLN A 3 14.56 -17.82 9.14
C GLN A 3 15.54 -17.43 8.03
N LYS A 4 15.29 -17.84 6.79
CA LYS A 4 16.16 -17.51 5.66
C LYS A 4 15.72 -16.19 5.06
N LEU A 5 16.54 -15.12 5.15
CA LEU A 5 16.33 -13.88 4.44
C LEU A 5 16.32 -14.13 2.92
N VAL A 6 15.24 -13.73 2.24
CA VAL A 6 15.06 -13.93 0.79
C VAL A 6 14.97 -12.60 0.03
N TYR A 7 14.60 -11.51 0.70
CA TYR A 7 14.53 -10.19 0.09
C TYR A 7 14.68 -9.07 1.12
N THR A 8 15.41 -8.03 0.77
CA THR A 8 15.54 -6.79 1.55
C THR A 8 14.86 -5.65 0.80
N GLY A 9 13.68 -5.24 1.27
CA GLY A 9 12.95 -4.10 0.75
C GLY A 9 13.33 -2.78 1.44
N LYS A 10 12.73 -1.70 0.98
CA LYS A 10 12.92 -0.34 1.56
C LYS A 10 12.43 -0.30 3.01
N THR A 11 11.21 -0.74 3.27
CA THR A 11 10.54 -0.66 4.58
C THR A 11 10.39 -2.00 5.28
N LYS A 12 10.69 -3.13 4.62
CA LYS A 12 10.54 -4.49 5.15
C LYS A 12 11.64 -5.42 4.65
N ASN A 13 12.01 -6.38 5.51
CA ASN A 13 12.78 -7.55 5.12
C ASN A 13 11.83 -8.76 5.01
N VAL A 14 12.06 -9.64 4.05
CA VAL A 14 11.25 -10.83 3.80
C VAL A 14 12.06 -12.08 4.10
N TYR A 15 11.52 -12.96 4.93
CA TYR A 15 12.14 -14.25 5.28
C TYR A 15 11.22 -15.38 4.83
N ALA A 16 11.81 -16.46 4.30
CA ALA A 16 11.09 -17.69 4.02
C ALA A 16 10.92 -18.51 5.30
N LEU A 17 9.71 -19.06 5.51
CA LEU A 17 9.37 -19.96 6.62
C LEU A 17 9.32 -21.42 6.13
N GLU A 18 9.50 -22.37 7.07
CA GLU A 18 9.48 -23.82 6.77
C GLU A 18 8.11 -24.32 6.28
N ASN A 19 7.02 -23.63 6.67
CA ASN A 19 5.65 -23.96 6.25
C ASN A 19 5.30 -23.46 4.83
N GLY A 20 6.25 -22.83 4.13
CA GLY A 20 6.06 -22.27 2.79
C GLY A 20 5.54 -20.83 2.76
N ASN A 21 5.18 -20.25 3.90
CA ASN A 21 4.82 -18.86 4.03
C ASN A 21 6.05 -17.95 4.07
N TYR A 22 5.82 -16.64 4.09
CA TYR A 22 6.84 -15.63 4.30
C TYR A 22 6.60 -14.86 5.59
N LEU A 23 7.67 -14.36 6.19
CA LEU A 23 7.64 -13.42 7.32
C LEU A 23 8.14 -12.06 6.84
N LEU A 24 7.31 -11.06 6.96
CA LEU A 24 7.67 -9.67 6.73
C LEU A 24 8.11 -9.06 8.06
N LYS A 25 9.35 -8.58 8.14
CA LYS A 25 9.85 -7.81 9.27
C LYS A 25 9.85 -6.33 8.91
N PHE A 26 9.03 -5.56 9.58
CA PHE A 26 8.91 -4.13 9.37
C PHE A 26 10.14 -3.39 9.92
N LYS A 27 10.55 -2.35 9.23
CA LYS A 27 11.71 -1.52 9.53
C LYS A 27 11.25 -0.10 9.87
N ASP A 28 12.11 0.65 10.53
CA ASP A 28 11.91 2.07 10.81
C ASP A 28 12.33 2.99 9.66
N ASP A 29 12.74 2.41 8.53
CA ASP A 29 13.05 3.13 7.30
C ASP A 29 11.75 3.60 6.61
N CYS A 30 11.75 4.86 6.16
CA CYS A 30 10.63 5.49 5.45
C CYS A 30 11.06 5.99 4.08
N THR A 31 10.11 5.94 3.13
CA THR A 31 10.27 6.63 1.85
C THR A 31 10.22 8.14 2.04
N GLY A 32 11.00 8.86 1.26
CA GLY A 32 11.08 10.31 1.36
C GLY A 32 12.31 10.87 0.66
N LYS A 33 12.46 12.19 0.77
CA LYS A 33 13.57 12.93 0.19
C LYS A 33 14.05 14.00 1.15
N ASP A 34 15.37 14.16 1.24
CA ASP A 34 16.03 15.23 2.03
C ASP A 34 15.56 15.26 3.51
N GLY A 35 15.31 14.09 4.11
CA GLY A 35 14.84 13.97 5.49
C GLY A 35 13.34 14.24 5.68
N VAL A 36 12.57 14.43 4.62
CA VAL A 36 11.13 14.63 4.65
C VAL A 36 10.42 13.38 4.16
N PHE A 37 9.47 12.88 4.95
CA PHE A 37 8.64 11.74 4.56
C PHE A 37 7.73 12.11 3.37
N ASP A 38 7.70 11.25 2.35
CA ASP A 38 6.71 11.28 1.26
C ASP A 38 6.39 9.84 0.83
N PRO A 39 5.14 9.38 0.97
CA PRO A 39 4.73 8.03 0.54
C PRO A 39 4.80 7.84 -0.98
N GLY A 40 4.99 8.89 -1.76
CA GLY A 40 5.16 8.85 -3.21
C GLY A 40 6.61 8.88 -3.69
N GLU A 41 7.59 8.85 -2.77
CA GLU A 41 9.01 8.79 -3.12
C GLU A 41 9.51 7.35 -3.25
N ASN A 42 10.49 7.16 -4.14
CA ASN A 42 11.02 5.85 -4.51
C ASN A 42 12.33 5.48 -3.80
N SER A 43 12.77 6.31 -2.85
CA SER A 43 14.00 6.08 -2.08
C SER A 43 13.72 6.14 -0.58
N VAL A 44 14.56 5.45 0.19
CA VAL A 44 14.60 5.67 1.65
C VAL A 44 15.23 7.04 1.89
N GLY A 45 14.45 7.95 2.45
CA GLY A 45 14.90 9.34 2.73
C GLY A 45 15.18 9.61 4.20
N LEU A 46 14.65 8.79 5.09
CA LEU A 46 14.79 8.97 6.53
C LEU A 46 14.45 7.68 7.31
N THR A 47 14.80 7.68 8.59
CA THR A 47 14.38 6.66 9.56
C THR A 47 13.57 7.36 10.64
N ILE A 48 12.40 6.80 11.00
CA ILE A 48 11.54 7.31 12.08
C ILE A 48 11.39 6.19 13.10
N ASP A 49 11.95 6.39 14.29
CA ASP A 49 11.94 5.40 15.36
C ASP A 49 10.51 4.97 15.73
N GLY A 50 10.25 3.66 15.70
CA GLY A 50 8.94 3.05 15.98
C GLY A 50 7.93 3.09 14.83
N VAL A 51 8.25 3.62 13.64
CA VAL A 51 7.31 3.65 12.51
C VAL A 51 6.98 2.26 11.99
N GLY A 52 7.92 1.32 12.07
CA GLY A 52 7.67 -0.08 11.71
C GLY A 52 6.58 -0.71 12.57
N ASP A 53 6.58 -0.45 13.89
CA ASP A 53 5.54 -0.93 14.80
C ASP A 53 4.17 -0.31 14.50
N VAL A 54 4.10 1.00 14.28
CA VAL A 54 2.81 1.66 13.98
C VAL A 54 2.26 1.24 12.61
N ASN A 55 3.11 1.01 11.61
CA ASN A 55 2.70 0.49 10.32
C ASN A 55 2.20 -0.95 10.42
N LEU A 56 2.86 -1.80 11.20
CA LEU A 56 2.39 -3.16 11.46
C LEU A 56 1.02 -3.15 12.16
N ARG A 57 0.83 -2.35 13.22
CA ARG A 57 -0.46 -2.23 13.94
C ARG A 57 -1.60 -1.82 13.02
N MET A 58 -1.36 -0.83 12.17
CA MET A 58 -2.35 -0.37 11.20
C MET A 58 -2.65 -1.43 10.14
N SER A 59 -1.62 -2.14 9.65
CA SER A 59 -1.76 -3.24 8.70
C SER A 59 -2.61 -4.39 9.29
N ILE A 60 -2.35 -4.82 10.53
CA ILE A 60 -3.16 -5.84 11.21
C ILE A 60 -4.63 -5.42 11.22
N TYR A 61 -4.91 -4.22 11.72
CA TYR A 61 -6.27 -3.70 11.83
C TYR A 61 -7.02 -3.73 10.50
N PHE A 62 -6.41 -3.20 9.44
CA PHE A 62 -7.07 -3.15 8.14
C PHE A 62 -7.12 -4.50 7.43
N PHE A 63 -6.10 -5.36 7.54
CA PHE A 63 -6.17 -6.71 6.96
C PHE A 63 -7.28 -7.53 7.59
N GLU A 64 -7.48 -7.46 8.90
CA GLU A 64 -8.58 -8.15 9.58
C GLU A 64 -9.94 -7.65 9.09
N LYS A 65 -10.14 -6.34 8.93
CA LYS A 65 -11.38 -5.75 8.36
C LYS A 65 -11.60 -6.14 6.90
N VAL A 66 -10.57 -6.08 6.08
CA VAL A 66 -10.62 -6.44 4.66
C VAL A 66 -10.97 -7.92 4.49
N ASN A 67 -10.35 -8.80 5.28
CA ASN A 67 -10.68 -10.23 5.31
C ASN A 67 -12.11 -10.48 5.79
N ALA A 68 -12.58 -9.78 6.82
CA ALA A 68 -13.95 -9.87 7.31
C ALA A 68 -14.98 -9.40 6.26
N ALA A 69 -14.60 -8.48 5.38
CA ALA A 69 -15.41 -8.05 4.22
C ALA A 69 -15.37 -9.04 3.04
N GLY A 70 -14.71 -10.20 3.18
CA GLY A 70 -14.63 -11.24 2.16
C GLY A 70 -13.62 -10.92 1.04
N ILE A 71 -12.75 -9.95 1.21
CA ILE A 71 -11.69 -9.62 0.26
C ILE A 71 -10.43 -10.42 0.62
N LYS A 72 -9.90 -11.17 -0.35
CA LYS A 72 -8.73 -12.02 -0.16
C LYS A 72 -7.46 -11.19 0.04
N THR A 73 -6.71 -11.53 1.10
CA THR A 73 -5.40 -10.94 1.39
C THR A 73 -4.36 -12.01 1.65
N HIS A 74 -3.10 -11.64 1.66
CA HIS A 74 -2.01 -12.55 2.03
C HIS A 74 -1.81 -12.68 3.54
N TYR A 75 -2.49 -11.88 4.36
CA TYR A 75 -2.31 -11.84 5.81
C TYR A 75 -2.71 -13.14 6.49
N VAL A 76 -1.84 -13.68 7.34
CA VAL A 76 -2.06 -14.87 8.15
C VAL A 76 -2.09 -14.52 9.64
N SER A 77 -1.03 -13.92 10.14
CA SER A 77 -0.88 -13.56 11.55
C SER A 77 0.21 -12.51 11.74
N ALA A 78 0.31 -11.93 12.93
CA ALA A 78 1.37 -10.98 13.25
C ALA A 78 1.87 -11.14 14.69
N ASP A 79 3.11 -10.72 14.91
CA ASP A 79 3.76 -10.62 16.23
C ASP A 79 4.26 -9.20 16.45
N LEU A 80 3.53 -8.44 17.27
CA LEU A 80 3.87 -7.06 17.62
C LEU A 80 5.18 -6.95 18.41
N ASN A 81 5.55 -7.96 19.21
CA ASN A 81 6.79 -7.90 19.99
C ASN A 81 8.03 -7.97 19.11
N ASN A 82 7.93 -8.64 17.97
CA ASN A 82 9.01 -8.79 17.00
C ASN A 82 8.83 -7.91 15.76
N THR A 83 7.75 -7.12 15.70
CA THR A 83 7.38 -6.26 14.56
C THR A 83 7.35 -7.04 13.25
N THR A 84 6.67 -8.21 13.26
CA THR A 84 6.61 -9.13 12.12
C THR A 84 5.20 -9.53 11.76
N MET A 85 4.99 -9.85 10.47
CA MET A 85 3.73 -10.33 9.90
C MET A 85 3.98 -11.56 9.04
N GLU A 86 3.31 -12.68 9.34
CA GLU A 86 3.30 -13.87 8.50
C GLU A 86 2.29 -13.71 7.38
N VAL A 87 2.69 -14.07 6.16
CA VAL A 87 1.88 -13.91 4.97
C VAL A 87 1.95 -15.14 4.06
N LEU A 88 0.85 -15.39 3.33
CA LEU A 88 0.79 -16.40 2.28
C LEU A 88 1.72 -16.02 1.10
N PRO A 89 2.28 -17.01 0.39
CA PRO A 89 3.01 -16.76 -0.84
C PRO A 89 2.08 -16.21 -1.92
N ALA A 90 2.58 -15.21 -2.65
CA ALA A 90 1.90 -14.61 -3.78
C ALA A 90 2.87 -14.40 -4.94
N LYS A 91 2.38 -14.57 -6.16
CA LYS A 91 3.08 -14.13 -7.36
C LYS A 91 2.68 -12.69 -7.67
N VAL A 92 3.65 -11.84 -7.95
CA VAL A 92 3.39 -10.44 -8.35
C VAL A 92 3.07 -10.37 -9.85
N PHE A 93 2.34 -9.33 -10.24
CA PHE A 93 2.09 -9.04 -11.65
C PHE A 93 3.34 -8.40 -12.28
N GLY A 94 3.88 -9.00 -13.33
CA GLY A 94 5.14 -8.57 -13.95
C GLY A 94 6.31 -8.53 -12.95
N HIS A 95 6.90 -7.36 -12.78
CA HIS A 95 7.95 -7.10 -11.76
C HIS A 95 7.40 -6.39 -10.51
N GLY A 96 6.09 -6.25 -10.41
CA GLY A 96 5.35 -5.55 -9.38
C GLY A 96 4.58 -4.37 -9.95
N LEU A 97 3.42 -4.14 -9.39
CA LEU A 97 2.55 -3.01 -9.72
C LEU A 97 2.18 -2.27 -8.43
N GLU A 98 2.13 -0.95 -8.53
CA GLU A 98 1.48 -0.12 -7.56
C GLU A 98 0.09 0.23 -8.06
N VAL A 99 -0.91 0.08 -7.22
CA VAL A 99 -2.31 0.40 -7.52
C VAL A 99 -2.75 1.50 -6.57
N ILE A 100 -2.97 2.68 -7.12
CA ILE A 100 -3.27 3.87 -6.33
C ILE A 100 -4.75 4.21 -6.49
N CYS A 101 -5.46 4.40 -5.37
CA CYS A 101 -6.81 4.95 -5.36
C CYS A 101 -6.80 6.35 -4.75
N ARG A 102 -7.47 7.30 -5.43
CA ARG A 102 -7.47 8.70 -5.04
C ARG A 102 -8.89 9.24 -4.86
N HIS A 103 -9.15 9.83 -3.70
CA HIS A 103 -10.32 10.64 -3.41
C HIS A 103 -10.06 12.13 -3.65
N LYS A 104 -8.78 12.54 -3.67
CA LYS A 104 -8.34 13.91 -3.90
C LYS A 104 -7.17 13.96 -4.88
N ALA A 105 -7.09 15.01 -5.64
CA ALA A 105 -6.03 15.26 -6.60
C ALA A 105 -4.75 15.75 -5.89
N VAL A 106 -3.83 14.81 -5.59
CA VAL A 106 -2.56 15.10 -4.89
C VAL A 106 -1.38 14.29 -5.46
N GLY A 107 -0.18 14.58 -5.00
CA GLY A 107 1.03 13.82 -5.31
C GLY A 107 1.33 13.74 -6.80
N SER A 108 1.66 12.54 -7.30
CA SER A 108 2.01 12.32 -8.71
C SER A 108 0.86 12.63 -9.68
N PHE A 109 -0.40 12.58 -9.23
CA PHE A 109 -1.55 12.96 -10.03
C PHE A 109 -1.48 14.46 -10.41
N ILE A 110 -1.23 15.34 -9.45
CA ILE A 110 -1.07 16.77 -9.70
C ILE A 110 0.20 17.07 -10.51
N ARG A 111 1.30 16.35 -10.28
CA ARG A 111 2.51 16.51 -11.12
C ARG A 111 2.23 16.22 -12.59
N ARG A 112 1.28 15.34 -12.93
CA ARG A 112 0.91 15.00 -14.31
C ARG A 112 -0.21 15.85 -14.87
N TYR A 113 -1.16 16.24 -14.06
CA TYR A 113 -2.45 16.79 -14.52
C TYR A 113 -2.81 18.16 -13.92
N GLY A 114 -1.88 18.84 -13.23
CA GLY A 114 -2.12 20.12 -12.56
C GLY A 114 -2.56 21.27 -13.48
N ASP A 115 -2.29 21.15 -14.79
CA ASP A 115 -2.82 22.11 -15.78
C ASP A 115 -4.33 21.93 -16.06
N TYR A 116 -4.94 20.84 -15.62
CA TYR A 116 -6.33 20.50 -15.90
C TYR A 116 -7.21 20.45 -14.64
N ILE A 117 -6.61 20.37 -13.45
CA ILE A 117 -7.34 20.22 -12.18
C ILE A 117 -6.54 20.84 -11.03
N GLU A 118 -7.24 21.47 -10.10
CA GLU A 118 -6.61 22.06 -8.92
C GLU A 118 -6.20 20.99 -7.89
N SER A 119 -5.12 21.27 -7.15
CA SER A 119 -4.68 20.41 -6.03
C SER A 119 -5.75 20.32 -4.95
N GLY A 120 -6.02 19.12 -4.47
CA GLY A 120 -7.06 18.85 -3.46
C GLY A 120 -8.47 18.70 -4.01
N ALA A 121 -8.70 18.89 -5.33
CA ALA A 121 -10.01 18.65 -5.94
C ALA A 121 -10.49 17.22 -5.75
N ASP A 122 -11.81 17.01 -5.65
CA ASP A 122 -12.42 15.73 -5.47
C ASP A 122 -12.24 14.80 -6.68
N LEU A 123 -11.95 13.53 -6.43
CA LEU A 123 -11.87 12.47 -7.41
C LEU A 123 -12.82 11.33 -7.02
N PRO A 124 -13.51 10.70 -7.99
CA PRO A 124 -14.53 9.68 -7.72
C PRO A 124 -13.90 8.29 -7.48
N ALA A 125 -13.09 8.13 -6.39
CA ALA A 125 -12.30 6.92 -6.15
C ALA A 125 -11.52 6.48 -7.41
N TYR A 126 -10.79 7.45 -7.97
CA TYR A 126 -10.01 7.23 -9.19
C TYR A 126 -8.88 6.25 -8.97
N VAL A 127 -8.83 5.19 -9.78
CA VAL A 127 -7.80 4.15 -9.70
C VAL A 127 -6.85 4.26 -10.87
N GLU A 128 -5.56 4.25 -10.58
CA GLU A 128 -4.47 4.19 -11.56
C GLU A 128 -3.43 3.13 -11.15
N MET A 129 -2.68 2.64 -12.13
CA MET A 129 -1.62 1.65 -11.90
C MET A 129 -0.29 2.14 -12.47
N THR A 130 0.78 1.87 -11.75
CA THR A 130 2.15 2.13 -12.19
C THR A 130 2.98 0.85 -12.12
N PHE A 131 3.98 0.71 -12.98
CA PHE A 131 5.01 -0.31 -12.77
C PHE A 131 5.92 0.10 -11.62
N LYS A 132 6.36 -0.87 -10.81
CA LYS A 132 7.43 -0.66 -9.82
C LYS A 132 8.78 -0.64 -10.55
N ASP A 133 9.19 0.53 -11.00
CA ASP A 133 10.46 0.77 -11.69
C ASP A 133 11.03 2.11 -11.24
N ASP A 134 11.67 2.11 -10.07
CA ASP A 134 12.26 3.31 -9.45
C ASP A 134 13.17 4.06 -10.44
N ALA A 135 13.90 3.35 -11.29
CA ALA A 135 14.81 3.95 -12.27
C ALA A 135 14.08 4.74 -13.36
N LYS A 136 12.81 4.42 -13.62
CA LYS A 136 11.96 5.11 -14.59
C LYS A 136 10.88 5.99 -13.94
N GLY A 137 10.91 6.15 -12.62
CA GLY A 137 9.96 6.97 -11.88
C GLY A 137 8.56 6.38 -11.82
N ASP A 138 8.44 5.05 -11.71
CA ASP A 138 7.19 4.29 -11.63
C ASP A 138 6.17 4.70 -12.72
N PRO A 139 6.44 4.35 -13.98
CA PRO A 139 5.65 4.85 -15.10
C PRO A 139 4.20 4.38 -15.04
N LEU A 140 3.28 5.32 -15.28
CA LEU A 140 1.86 5.04 -15.40
C LEU A 140 1.62 4.06 -16.57
N VAL A 141 0.77 3.07 -16.34
CA VAL A 141 0.40 2.09 -17.35
C VAL A 141 -1.12 2.00 -17.50
N THR A 142 -1.58 1.93 -18.75
CA THR A 142 -3.00 1.76 -19.05
C THR A 142 -3.42 0.29 -18.96
N LYS A 143 -4.74 0.03 -18.82
CA LYS A 143 -5.32 -1.32 -18.89
C LYS A 143 -4.86 -2.05 -20.16
N ASP A 144 -4.98 -1.39 -21.32
CA ASP A 144 -4.60 -1.99 -22.61
C ASP A 144 -3.09 -2.31 -22.64
N GLY A 145 -2.26 -1.45 -22.08
CA GLY A 145 -0.82 -1.69 -21.94
C GLY A 145 -0.52 -2.94 -21.11
N LEU A 146 -1.16 -3.10 -19.96
CA LEU A 146 -0.98 -4.28 -19.09
C LEU A 146 -1.38 -5.59 -19.80
N ILE A 147 -2.46 -5.56 -20.59
CA ILE A 147 -2.95 -6.73 -21.34
C ILE A 147 -2.00 -7.06 -22.50
N VAL A 148 -1.62 -6.08 -23.33
CA VAL A 148 -0.71 -6.28 -24.47
C VAL A 148 0.67 -6.79 -24.03
N LEU A 149 1.14 -6.34 -22.87
CA LEU A 149 2.40 -6.80 -22.26
C LEU A 149 2.28 -8.15 -21.55
N ASN A 150 1.10 -8.78 -21.54
CA ASN A 150 0.81 -10.01 -20.82
C ASN A 150 1.16 -9.96 -19.31
N VAL A 151 1.02 -8.79 -18.69
CA VAL A 151 1.22 -8.60 -17.26
C VAL A 151 0.03 -9.11 -16.48
N MET A 152 -1.19 -8.87 -16.98
CA MET A 152 -2.43 -9.40 -16.42
C MET A 152 -3.49 -9.59 -17.49
N THR A 153 -4.56 -10.30 -17.14
CA THR A 153 -5.76 -10.44 -17.98
C THR A 153 -6.70 -9.24 -17.76
N ASP A 154 -7.64 -9.06 -18.70
CA ASP A 154 -8.71 -8.06 -18.60
C ASP A 154 -9.50 -8.21 -17.28
N LYS A 155 -9.89 -9.46 -16.96
CA LYS A 155 -10.59 -9.78 -15.71
C LYS A 155 -9.78 -9.44 -14.46
N GLN A 156 -8.50 -9.76 -14.42
CA GLN A 156 -7.64 -9.43 -13.27
C GLN A 156 -7.54 -7.93 -13.04
N TYR A 157 -7.47 -7.14 -14.13
CA TYR A 157 -7.49 -5.68 -14.00
C TYR A 157 -8.78 -5.18 -13.36
N ASP A 158 -9.92 -5.67 -13.83
CA ASP A 158 -11.23 -5.25 -13.32
C ASP A 158 -11.43 -5.71 -11.87
N ASP A 159 -11.02 -6.94 -11.53
CA ASP A 159 -11.03 -7.46 -10.16
C ASP A 159 -10.17 -6.58 -9.23
N ILE A 160 -8.93 -6.24 -9.62
CA ILE A 160 -8.03 -5.39 -8.84
C ILE A 160 -8.64 -4.01 -8.64
N LYS A 161 -9.18 -3.40 -9.70
CA LYS A 161 -9.80 -2.08 -9.61
C LYS A 161 -10.97 -2.06 -8.63
N GLU A 162 -11.87 -3.06 -8.71
CA GLU A 162 -13.01 -3.18 -7.81
C GLU A 162 -12.56 -3.42 -6.36
N MET A 163 -11.61 -4.34 -6.15
CA MET A 163 -11.03 -4.59 -4.83
C MET A 163 -10.38 -3.34 -4.25
N THR A 164 -9.61 -2.61 -5.04
CA THR A 164 -8.96 -1.36 -4.65
C THR A 164 -9.97 -0.34 -4.17
N GLN A 165 -11.05 -0.11 -4.91
CA GLN A 165 -12.10 0.84 -4.52
C GLN A 165 -12.81 0.41 -3.23
N LYS A 166 -13.13 -0.88 -3.07
CA LYS A 166 -13.75 -1.42 -1.85
C LYS A 166 -12.83 -1.28 -0.62
N ILE A 167 -11.56 -1.63 -0.76
CA ILE A 167 -10.59 -1.51 0.33
C ILE A 167 -10.40 -0.04 0.71
N THR A 168 -10.26 0.83 -0.28
CA THR A 168 -10.13 2.29 -0.05
C THR A 168 -11.33 2.85 0.68
N GLN A 169 -12.55 2.39 0.35
CA GLN A 169 -13.75 2.82 1.06
C GLN A 169 -13.74 2.38 2.53
N ILE A 170 -13.34 1.13 2.83
CA ILE A 170 -13.18 0.64 4.21
C ILE A 170 -12.21 1.54 4.99
N VAL A 171 -11.05 1.84 4.40
CA VAL A 171 -10.05 2.70 5.04
C VAL A 171 -10.58 4.12 5.24
N ALA A 172 -11.24 4.69 4.22
CA ALA A 172 -11.77 6.05 4.26
C ALA A 172 -12.90 6.21 5.30
N ASP A 173 -13.77 5.21 5.45
CA ASP A 173 -14.86 5.24 6.43
C ASP A 173 -14.29 5.23 7.86
N ASP A 174 -13.31 4.38 8.15
CA ASP A 174 -12.67 4.34 9.46
C ASP A 174 -11.89 5.62 9.78
N MET A 175 -11.18 6.17 8.79
CA MET A 175 -10.50 7.48 8.95
C MET A 175 -11.51 8.59 9.27
N LYS A 176 -12.65 8.60 8.57
CA LYS A 176 -13.72 9.57 8.78
C LYS A 176 -14.32 9.49 10.20
N GLU A 177 -14.48 8.29 10.75
CA GLU A 177 -14.95 8.10 12.15
C GLU A 177 -14.01 8.75 13.17
N LYS A 178 -12.73 8.91 12.83
CA LYS A 178 -11.70 9.56 13.63
C LYS A 178 -11.51 11.05 13.29
N GLY A 179 -12.36 11.63 12.44
CA GLY A 179 -12.24 13.01 11.97
C GLY A 179 -11.06 13.25 11.04
N LEU A 180 -10.62 12.18 10.36
CA LEU A 180 -9.51 12.18 9.40
C LEU A 180 -10.06 12.04 7.99
N VAL A 181 -9.33 12.55 6.98
CA VAL A 181 -9.73 12.47 5.57
C VAL A 181 -8.64 11.76 4.77
N LEU A 182 -8.98 10.60 4.21
CA LEU A 182 -8.10 9.88 3.29
C LEU A 182 -8.11 10.59 1.93
N TYR A 183 -6.95 11.05 1.47
CA TYR A 183 -6.79 11.68 0.16
C TYR A 183 -6.44 10.66 -0.92
N ASP A 184 -5.43 9.83 -0.68
CA ASP A 184 -5.08 8.71 -1.55
C ASP A 184 -4.40 7.59 -0.74
N ILE A 185 -4.38 6.41 -1.35
CA ILE A 185 -3.70 5.24 -0.81
C ILE A 185 -3.16 4.38 -1.96
N LYS A 186 -1.98 3.80 -1.74
CA LYS A 186 -1.31 2.87 -2.62
C LYS A 186 -1.41 1.45 -2.08
N PHE A 187 -1.75 0.50 -2.95
CA PHE A 187 -1.80 -0.93 -2.66
C PHE A 187 -0.90 -1.70 -3.60
N GLU A 188 -0.55 -2.92 -3.19
CA GLU A 188 0.06 -3.91 -4.04
C GLU A 188 -0.83 -5.16 -4.11
N PHE A 189 -0.89 -5.78 -5.27
CA PHE A 189 -1.65 -6.99 -5.50
C PHE A 189 -0.75 -8.09 -6.09
N GLY A 190 -1.07 -9.30 -5.71
CA GLY A 190 -0.52 -10.52 -6.29
C GLY A 190 -1.63 -11.52 -6.57
N TYR A 191 -1.24 -12.74 -6.92
CA TYR A 191 -2.17 -13.84 -7.12
C TYR A 191 -1.61 -15.13 -6.54
N ASP A 192 -2.50 -16.01 -6.11
CA ASP A 192 -2.16 -17.33 -5.59
C ASP A 192 -1.82 -18.34 -6.70
N ALA A 193 -1.60 -19.60 -6.32
CA ALA A 193 -1.28 -20.68 -7.26
C ALA A 193 -2.43 -20.97 -8.26
N GLU A 194 -3.67 -20.70 -7.88
CA GLU A 194 -4.87 -20.86 -8.68
C GLU A 194 -5.16 -19.64 -9.58
N GLY A 195 -4.40 -18.56 -9.45
CA GLY A 195 -4.56 -17.32 -10.21
C GLY A 195 -5.55 -16.32 -9.60
N ASN A 196 -6.05 -16.56 -8.39
CA ASN A 196 -6.95 -15.62 -7.72
C ASN A 196 -6.17 -14.42 -7.19
N VAL A 197 -6.66 -13.23 -7.50
CA VAL A 197 -6.07 -11.98 -7.01
C VAL A 197 -6.22 -11.87 -5.49
N MET A 198 -5.19 -11.35 -4.83
CA MET A 198 -5.21 -10.99 -3.41
C MET A 198 -4.41 -9.73 -3.14
N LEU A 199 -4.83 -8.98 -2.12
CA LEU A 199 -4.06 -7.86 -1.61
C LEU A 199 -2.82 -8.37 -0.90
N ILE A 200 -1.68 -7.74 -1.19
CA ILE A 200 -0.38 -8.04 -0.58
C ILE A 200 0.24 -6.78 0.03
N ASP A 201 1.45 -6.89 0.55
CA ASP A 201 2.27 -5.86 1.17
C ASP A 201 1.68 -5.34 2.48
N GLU A 202 1.26 -4.09 2.58
CA GLU A 202 0.73 -3.47 3.80
C GLU A 202 -0.45 -2.54 3.51
N ILE A 203 -1.24 -2.26 4.56
CA ILE A 203 -2.19 -1.14 4.61
C ILE A 203 -1.77 -0.30 5.81
N ALA A 204 -0.98 0.73 5.57
CA ALA A 204 -0.36 1.48 6.65
C ALA A 204 -0.19 2.96 6.32
N SER A 205 0.19 3.73 7.33
CA SER A 205 0.47 5.16 7.18
C SER A 205 1.57 5.45 6.15
N GLY A 206 2.47 4.48 5.90
CA GLY A 206 3.55 4.61 4.94
C GLY A 206 3.13 4.63 3.48
N ASN A 207 1.91 4.23 3.17
CA ASN A 207 1.41 4.16 1.78
C ASN A 207 0.11 4.93 1.54
N MET A 208 -0.25 5.87 2.43
CA MET A 208 -1.41 6.73 2.27
C MET A 208 -1.13 8.18 2.64
N ARG A 209 -1.93 9.10 2.08
CA ARG A 209 -1.98 10.49 2.52
C ARG A 209 -3.29 10.74 3.23
N VAL A 210 -3.18 11.09 4.51
CA VAL A 210 -4.32 11.42 5.37
C VAL A 210 -4.18 12.85 5.86
N TYR A 211 -5.30 13.55 5.92
CA TYR A 211 -5.37 14.96 6.31
C TYR A 211 -6.36 15.15 7.46
N LYS A 212 -6.10 16.15 8.28
CA LYS A 212 -7.01 16.66 9.30
C LYS A 212 -7.08 18.15 9.19
N ASP A 213 -8.29 18.70 9.14
CA ASP A 213 -8.54 20.14 9.01
C ASP A 213 -7.76 20.81 7.84
N GLY A 214 -7.53 20.04 6.76
CA GLY A 214 -6.80 20.50 5.57
C GLY A 214 -5.27 20.36 5.66
N GLU A 215 -4.72 19.89 6.78
CA GLU A 215 -3.29 19.69 6.97
C GLU A 215 -2.90 18.21 6.86
N TYR A 216 -1.79 17.93 6.20
CA TYR A 216 -1.22 16.58 6.10
C TYR A 216 -0.78 16.05 7.46
N ILE A 217 -1.08 14.79 7.73
CA ILE A 217 -0.74 14.11 8.99
C ILE A 217 0.40 13.10 8.74
N ASP A 218 1.51 13.26 9.46
CA ASP A 218 2.63 12.33 9.39
C ASP A 218 2.28 10.93 9.96
N PRO A 219 3.04 9.87 9.60
CA PRO A 219 2.74 8.50 10.00
C PRO A 219 2.55 8.26 11.50
N MET A 220 3.40 8.87 12.35
CA MET A 220 3.35 8.67 13.80
C MET A 220 2.13 9.35 14.41
N THR A 221 1.85 10.57 13.98
CA THR A 221 0.66 11.34 14.39
C THR A 221 -0.61 10.65 13.90
N LEU A 222 -0.63 10.14 12.66
CA LEU A 222 -1.76 9.40 12.11
C LEU A 222 -2.09 8.18 12.97
N SER A 223 -1.11 7.34 13.27
CA SER A 223 -1.31 6.16 14.12
C SER A 223 -1.86 6.53 15.50
N LYS A 224 -1.30 7.57 16.13
CA LYS A 224 -1.76 8.05 17.43
C LYS A 224 -3.21 8.53 17.40
N LEU A 225 -3.62 9.28 16.38
CA LEU A 225 -4.98 9.77 16.22
C LEU A 225 -5.96 8.66 15.88
N PHE A 226 -5.54 7.70 15.08
CA PHE A 226 -6.38 6.60 14.62
C PHE A 226 -6.72 5.62 15.74
N PHE A 227 -5.75 5.30 16.62
CA PHE A 227 -5.92 4.36 17.72
C PHE A 227 -6.28 5.01 19.08
N ALA A 228 -6.56 6.33 19.10
CA ALA A 228 -6.97 7.06 20.30
C ALA A 228 -8.41 6.71 20.77
#